data_1cd87d3a594ca06b9f26579214594967
#
_entry.id   1cd87d3a594ca06b9f26579214594967
#
_cell.length_a   1.000
_cell.length_b   1.000
_cell.length_c   1.000
_cell.angle_alpha   90.00
_cell.angle_beta   90.00
_cell.angle_gamma   90.00
#
_symmetry.space_group_name_H-M   'P 1'
#
loop_
_entity.id
_entity.type
_entity.pdbx_description
1 polymer ?
#
loop_
_entity_poly.entity_id
_entity_poly.type
_entity_poly.pdbx_seq_one_letter_code
_entity_poly.pdbx_strand_id
1 'polypeptide(L)'
;SFWSYFQNTYLCDSPNYNCRKTNLDIFSCRSEREFYDAFASAVLKQTSSKLEEWMENARLFLSRISPKISLGTEPMTDFSISLELNPKAADVDDILQLPEKIAQKKGIDIVVCIDEFQQIAEFKDSKAFQKRLRSVWQLQKSVSYCLFGSKKHLMNELFEKKSLPFYKFGDTVYLPKIGTEDWVDYICGRFEATGKHISAELAGKICRA
;
A
#
# COMPACT_ATOMS: atom_id res chain seq x y z
N SER A 1 -2.27 13.11 -7.03
CA SER A 1 -1.07 12.30 -6.78
C SER A 1 -0.97 11.23 -7.86
N PHE A 2 0.26 10.76 -8.15
CA PHE A 2 0.52 9.62 -9.05
C PHE A 2 -0.40 8.44 -8.74
N TRP A 3 -0.62 8.18 -7.48
CA TRP A 3 -1.52 7.16 -6.97
C TRP A 3 -2.96 7.30 -7.50
N SER A 4 -3.54 8.51 -7.51
CA SER A 4 -4.88 8.75 -8.08
C SER A 4 -4.94 8.44 -9.57
N TYR A 5 -3.88 8.75 -10.32
CA TYR A 5 -3.77 8.45 -11.74
C TYR A 5 -3.68 6.93 -11.98
N PHE A 6 -2.83 6.24 -11.23
CA PHE A 6 -2.66 4.78 -11.32
C PHE A 6 -3.94 4.03 -10.94
N GLN A 7 -4.62 4.47 -9.88
CA GLN A 7 -5.92 3.91 -9.48
C GLN A 7 -6.95 4.00 -10.59
N ASN A 8 -7.04 5.14 -11.27
CA ASN A 8 -8.05 5.37 -12.30
C ASN A 8 -7.72 4.71 -13.64
N THR A 9 -6.44 4.45 -13.91
CA THR A 9 -6.00 3.99 -15.24
C THR A 9 -5.73 2.49 -15.30
N TYR A 10 -5.18 1.90 -14.25
CA TYR A 10 -4.67 0.52 -14.29
C TYR A 10 -5.36 -0.46 -13.34
N LEU A 11 -6.00 0.05 -12.28
CA LEU A 11 -6.75 -0.80 -11.38
C LEU A 11 -8.22 -0.71 -11.78
N CYS A 12 -8.62 -1.60 -12.66
CA CYS A 12 -9.95 -1.65 -13.26
C CYS A 12 -11.11 -1.40 -12.29
N ASP A 13 -11.86 -0.35 -12.53
CA ASP A 13 -13.27 -0.25 -12.14
C ASP A 13 -14.13 -1.07 -13.12
N SER A 14 -13.72 -2.32 -13.39
CA SER A 14 -14.58 -3.25 -14.10
C SER A 14 -15.70 -3.67 -13.15
N PRO A 15 -16.97 -3.37 -13.45
CA PRO A 15 -18.08 -3.70 -12.57
C PRO A 15 -18.25 -5.21 -12.32
N ASN A 16 -17.52 -6.03 -13.06
CA ASN A 16 -17.54 -7.49 -12.96
C ASN A 16 -16.40 -8.08 -12.12
N TYR A 17 -15.46 -7.25 -11.58
CA TYR A 17 -14.34 -7.75 -10.79
C TYR A 17 -14.57 -7.45 -9.31
N ASN A 18 -14.82 -8.50 -8.53
CA ASN A 18 -14.99 -8.39 -7.08
C ASN A 18 -13.62 -8.23 -6.39
N CYS A 19 -12.98 -7.09 -6.61
CA CYS A 19 -11.65 -6.78 -6.12
C CYS A 19 -11.69 -5.65 -5.08
N ARG A 20 -10.94 -5.81 -4.00
CA ARG A 20 -10.71 -4.78 -2.98
C ARG A 20 -9.27 -4.30 -3.03
N LYS A 21 -9.11 -2.99 -2.92
CA LYS A 21 -7.79 -2.35 -2.89
C LYS A 21 -7.43 -2.01 -1.45
N THR A 22 -6.20 -2.25 -1.06
CA THR A 22 -5.64 -1.89 0.24
C THR A 22 -4.40 -1.04 0.02
N ASN A 23 -4.39 0.15 0.61
CA ASN A 23 -3.29 1.12 0.49
C ASN A 23 -2.57 1.26 1.81
N LEU A 24 -1.25 1.23 1.76
CA LEU A 24 -0.36 1.35 2.90
C LEU A 24 0.85 2.21 2.51
N ASP A 25 1.09 3.29 3.24
CA ASP A 25 2.33 4.06 3.18
C ASP A 25 3.22 3.65 4.36
N ILE A 26 4.42 3.18 4.06
CA ILE A 26 5.38 2.73 5.07
C ILE A 26 6.55 3.69 5.30
N PHE A 27 6.44 4.93 4.82
CA PHE A 27 7.48 5.95 4.99
C PHE A 27 7.90 6.14 6.45
N SER A 28 6.94 6.11 7.37
CA SER A 28 7.18 6.28 8.80
C SER A 28 7.65 5.03 9.52
N CYS A 29 7.54 3.84 8.90
CA CYS A 29 7.93 2.59 9.53
C CYS A 29 9.45 2.48 9.68
N ARG A 30 9.91 2.25 10.91
CA ARG A 30 11.33 2.13 11.24
C ARG A 30 11.73 0.70 11.62
N SER A 31 10.76 -0.17 11.76
CA SER A 31 10.95 -1.56 12.18
C SER A 31 9.96 -2.50 11.52
N GLU A 32 10.32 -3.78 11.49
CA GLU A 32 9.41 -4.86 11.06
C GLU A 32 8.10 -4.85 11.85
N ARG A 33 8.17 -4.57 13.16
CA ARG A 33 6.99 -4.52 14.02
C ARG A 33 6.01 -3.42 13.55
N GLU A 34 6.52 -2.20 13.34
CA GLU A 34 5.70 -1.09 12.84
C GLU A 34 5.08 -1.40 11.48
N PHE A 35 5.84 -2.09 10.62
CA PHE A 35 5.31 -2.59 9.35
C PHE A 35 4.14 -3.56 9.56
N TYR A 36 4.27 -4.56 10.45
CA TYR A 36 3.21 -5.53 10.70
C TYR A 36 1.95 -4.87 11.26
N ASP A 37 2.11 -3.92 12.18
CA ASP A 37 1.00 -3.17 12.76
C ASP A 37 0.27 -2.36 11.68
N ALA A 38 1.00 -1.62 10.85
CA ALA A 38 0.46 -0.82 9.76
C ALA A 38 -0.21 -1.70 8.68
N PHE A 39 0.45 -2.81 8.30
CA PHE A 39 -0.05 -3.75 7.31
C PHE A 39 -1.38 -4.39 7.74
N ALA A 40 -1.44 -4.95 8.94
CA ALA A 40 -2.66 -5.56 9.46
C ALA A 40 -3.80 -4.54 9.60
N SER A 41 -3.49 -3.33 10.11
CA SER A 41 -4.47 -2.25 10.24
C SER A 41 -5.04 -1.83 8.89
N ALA A 42 -4.18 -1.63 7.88
CA ALA A 42 -4.62 -1.24 6.54
C ALA A 42 -5.50 -2.31 5.88
N VAL A 43 -5.07 -3.57 5.94
CA VAL A 43 -5.82 -4.70 5.36
C VAL A 43 -7.20 -4.83 6.03
N LEU A 44 -7.27 -4.83 7.35
CA LEU A 44 -8.54 -4.94 8.08
C LEU A 44 -9.45 -3.75 7.80
N LYS A 45 -8.92 -2.51 7.84
CA LYS A 45 -9.70 -1.28 7.62
C LYS A 45 -10.33 -1.26 6.23
N GLN A 46 -9.57 -1.57 5.20
CA GLN A 46 -10.02 -1.40 3.81
C GLN A 46 -10.79 -2.60 3.27
N THR A 47 -10.70 -3.74 3.95
CA THR A 47 -11.48 -4.92 3.60
C THR A 47 -12.76 -5.09 4.43
N SER A 48 -12.98 -4.27 5.46
CA SER A 48 -14.18 -4.29 6.30
C SER A 48 -15.08 -3.09 6.00
N SER A 49 -16.38 -3.33 5.90
CA SER A 49 -17.38 -2.28 5.60
C SER A 49 -17.84 -1.54 6.85
N LYS A 50 -17.75 -2.18 8.02
CA LYS A 50 -18.19 -1.68 9.32
C LYS A 50 -17.19 -2.04 10.41
N LEU A 51 -17.23 -1.32 11.53
CA LEU A 51 -16.39 -1.56 12.70
C LEU A 51 -16.56 -2.97 13.27
N GLU A 52 -17.79 -3.46 13.34
CA GLU A 52 -18.09 -4.80 13.85
C GLU A 52 -17.41 -5.88 13.03
N GLU A 53 -17.46 -5.76 11.70
CA GLU A 53 -16.79 -6.68 10.77
C GLU A 53 -15.27 -6.60 10.93
N TRP A 54 -14.71 -5.41 11.10
CA TRP A 54 -13.29 -5.22 11.37
C TRP A 54 -12.87 -5.93 12.66
N MET A 55 -13.63 -5.73 13.75
CA MET A 55 -13.38 -6.37 15.05
C MET A 55 -13.51 -7.90 14.96
N GLU A 56 -14.52 -8.40 14.24
CA GLU A 56 -14.70 -9.83 14.02
C GLU A 56 -13.52 -10.43 13.26
N ASN A 57 -13.11 -9.81 12.17
CA ASN A 57 -11.96 -10.26 11.37
C ASN A 57 -10.66 -10.20 12.18
N ALA A 58 -10.43 -9.15 12.95
CA ALA A 58 -9.27 -9.05 13.83
C ALA A 58 -9.24 -10.19 14.86
N ARG A 59 -10.36 -10.46 15.53
CA ARG A 59 -10.47 -11.58 16.48
C ARG A 59 -10.27 -12.94 15.83
N LEU A 60 -10.87 -13.14 14.65
CA LEU A 60 -10.82 -14.42 13.95
C LEU A 60 -9.41 -14.74 13.44
N PHE A 61 -8.78 -13.79 12.75
CA PHE A 61 -7.53 -14.04 12.04
C PHE A 61 -6.28 -13.74 12.86
N LEU A 62 -6.38 -12.89 13.87
CA LEU A 62 -5.26 -12.49 14.73
C LEU A 62 -5.41 -12.99 16.17
N SER A 63 -6.29 -13.95 16.43
CA SER A 63 -6.58 -14.46 17.78
C SER A 63 -5.34 -14.95 18.55
N ARG A 64 -4.37 -15.52 17.86
CA ARG A 64 -3.11 -16.00 18.45
C ARG A 64 -2.19 -14.87 18.91
N ILE A 65 -2.33 -13.67 18.33
CA ILE A 65 -1.43 -12.53 18.56
C ILE A 65 -1.94 -11.64 19.69
N SER A 66 -3.22 -11.82 20.11
CA SER A 66 -3.88 -10.99 21.14
C SER A 66 -3.71 -9.49 20.86
N PRO A 67 -4.26 -8.98 19.75
CA PRO A 67 -4.08 -7.60 19.37
C PRO A 67 -4.66 -6.65 20.43
N LYS A 68 -3.89 -5.64 20.82
CA LYS A 68 -4.43 -4.50 21.58
C LYS A 68 -5.10 -3.56 20.59
N ILE A 69 -6.38 -3.41 20.73
CA ILE A 69 -7.22 -2.55 19.89
C ILE A 69 -7.51 -1.27 20.67
N SER A 70 -7.04 -0.13 20.18
CA SER A 70 -7.38 1.17 20.73
C SER A 70 -8.29 1.89 19.74
N LEU A 71 -9.44 2.34 20.22
CA LEU A 71 -10.39 3.16 19.45
C LEU A 71 -10.06 4.62 19.71
N GLY A 72 -9.77 5.39 18.67
CA GLY A 72 -9.63 6.85 18.77
C GLY A 72 -10.97 7.50 19.08
N THR A 73 -10.95 8.55 19.88
CA THR A 73 -12.15 9.30 20.34
C THR A 73 -12.58 10.42 19.41
N GLU A 74 -12.02 10.53 18.20
CA GLU A 74 -12.41 11.55 17.22
C GLU A 74 -13.81 11.25 16.65
N PRO A 75 -14.75 12.20 16.77
CA PRO A 75 -16.10 11.98 16.26
C PRO A 75 -16.19 12.16 14.74
N MET A 76 -16.70 11.13 14.12
CA MET A 76 -17.56 11.21 12.94
C MET A 76 -17.02 11.04 11.52
N THR A 77 -15.78 10.70 11.17
CA THR A 77 -15.55 10.30 9.76
C THR A 77 -14.45 9.30 9.48
N ASP A 78 -13.51 9.09 10.38
CA ASP A 78 -12.44 8.10 10.17
C ASP A 78 -12.19 7.34 11.48
N PHE A 79 -12.48 6.03 11.48
CA PHE A 79 -12.11 5.17 12.61
C PHE A 79 -10.58 5.14 12.70
N SER A 80 -9.98 5.96 13.54
CA SER A 80 -8.59 5.80 13.92
C SER A 80 -8.49 4.63 14.89
N ILE A 81 -8.33 3.44 14.33
CA ILE A 81 -8.07 2.23 15.10
C ILE A 81 -6.58 2.00 15.03
N SER A 82 -5.90 2.06 16.14
CA SER A 82 -4.53 1.59 16.23
C SER A 82 -4.52 0.13 16.68
N LEU A 83 -3.78 -0.68 15.94
CA LEU A 83 -3.56 -2.08 16.22
C LEU A 83 -2.11 -2.22 16.69
N GLU A 84 -1.92 -2.56 17.94
CA GLU A 84 -0.60 -2.93 18.44
C GLU A 84 -0.50 -4.44 18.48
N LEU A 85 0.35 -5.00 17.65
CA LEU A 85 0.67 -6.41 17.63
C LEU A 85 1.96 -6.64 18.42
N ASN A 86 1.98 -7.69 19.22
CA ASN A 86 3.19 -8.18 19.85
C ASN A 86 3.46 -9.63 19.41
N PRO A 87 3.73 -9.84 18.10
CA PRO A 87 3.83 -11.17 17.55
C PRO A 87 5.09 -11.88 18.05
N LYS A 88 4.95 -13.13 18.43
CA LYS A 88 6.08 -14.04 18.47
C LYS A 88 6.50 -14.35 17.05
N ALA A 89 7.72 -14.78 16.84
CA ALA A 89 8.22 -15.10 15.50
C ALA A 89 7.34 -16.09 14.70
N ALA A 90 6.63 -16.98 15.39
CA ALA A 90 5.70 -17.93 14.79
C ALA A 90 4.38 -17.29 14.31
N ASP A 91 4.01 -16.13 14.85
CA ASP A 91 2.70 -15.51 14.60
C ASP A 91 2.76 -14.50 13.44
N VAL A 92 3.96 -14.11 13.02
CA VAL A 92 4.16 -13.12 11.95
C VAL A 92 3.59 -13.58 10.61
N ASP A 93 3.69 -14.87 10.32
CA ASP A 93 3.15 -15.42 9.07
C ASP A 93 1.62 -15.32 9.04
N ASP A 94 0.94 -15.39 10.19
CA ASP A 94 -0.51 -15.16 10.28
C ASP A 94 -0.89 -13.73 9.91
N ILE A 95 -0.06 -12.75 10.27
CA ILE A 95 -0.26 -11.34 9.87
C ILE A 95 -0.10 -11.20 8.36
N LEU A 96 0.97 -11.74 7.81
CA LEU A 96 1.24 -11.66 6.38
C LEU A 96 0.22 -12.44 5.53
N GLN A 97 -0.40 -13.49 6.09
CA GLN A 97 -1.47 -14.26 5.46
C GLN A 97 -2.85 -13.60 5.58
N LEU A 98 -2.97 -12.54 6.36
CA LEU A 98 -4.26 -11.88 6.63
C LEU A 98 -5.05 -11.53 5.37
N PRO A 99 -4.47 -10.87 4.34
CA PRO A 99 -5.22 -10.53 3.14
C PRO A 99 -5.72 -11.76 2.39
N GLU A 100 -4.93 -12.83 2.28
CA GLU A 100 -5.34 -14.08 1.64
C GLU A 100 -6.50 -14.76 2.38
N LYS A 101 -6.42 -14.83 3.73
CA LYS A 101 -7.50 -15.38 4.55
C LYS A 101 -8.81 -14.62 4.40
N ILE A 102 -8.73 -13.28 4.34
CA ILE A 102 -9.92 -12.43 4.12
C ILE A 102 -10.45 -12.61 2.71
N ALA A 103 -9.57 -12.62 1.70
CA ALA A 103 -9.93 -12.83 0.31
C ALA A 103 -10.71 -14.13 0.12
N GLN A 104 -10.19 -15.22 0.66
CA GLN A 104 -10.84 -16.53 0.63
C GLN A 104 -12.17 -16.56 1.38
N LYS A 105 -12.23 -15.97 2.60
CA LYS A 105 -13.49 -15.89 3.39
C LYS A 105 -14.58 -15.14 2.63
N LYS A 106 -14.22 -14.07 1.91
CA LYS A 106 -15.19 -13.19 1.22
C LYS A 106 -15.42 -13.56 -0.24
N GLY A 107 -14.64 -14.46 -0.82
CA GLY A 107 -14.70 -14.77 -2.26
C GLY A 107 -14.36 -13.58 -3.13
N ILE A 108 -13.32 -12.81 -2.77
CA ILE A 108 -12.86 -11.61 -3.47
C ILE A 108 -11.38 -11.69 -3.78
N ASP A 109 -10.91 -10.89 -4.72
CA ASP A 109 -9.50 -10.61 -4.90
C ASP A 109 -9.08 -9.35 -4.13
N ILE A 110 -7.84 -9.31 -3.64
CA ILE A 110 -7.30 -8.15 -2.93
C ILE A 110 -6.02 -7.68 -3.63
N VAL A 111 -5.94 -6.37 -3.89
CA VAL A 111 -4.70 -5.73 -4.33
C VAL A 111 -4.13 -4.92 -3.17
N VAL A 112 -2.97 -5.32 -2.67
CA VAL A 112 -2.24 -4.63 -1.61
C VAL A 112 -1.20 -3.72 -2.24
N CYS A 113 -1.39 -2.43 -2.05
CA CYS A 113 -0.54 -1.37 -2.58
C CYS A 113 0.30 -0.79 -1.46
N ILE A 114 1.62 -0.87 -1.60
CA ILE A 114 2.55 -0.38 -0.57
C ILE A 114 3.41 0.73 -1.15
N ASP A 115 3.25 1.93 -0.61
CA ASP A 115 4.05 3.11 -0.96
C ASP A 115 5.32 3.17 -0.13
N GLU A 116 6.35 3.81 -0.72
CA GLU A 116 7.69 3.96 -0.15
C GLU A 116 8.33 2.62 0.24
N PHE A 117 8.06 1.56 -0.57
CA PHE A 117 8.45 0.19 -0.26
C PHE A 117 9.97 0.02 -0.03
N GLN A 118 10.81 0.87 -0.61
CA GLN A 118 12.25 0.84 -0.35
C GLN A 118 12.61 1.05 1.13
N GLN A 119 11.69 1.57 1.96
CA GLN A 119 11.91 1.77 3.39
C GLN A 119 12.28 0.45 4.11
N ILE A 120 11.82 -0.69 3.62
CA ILE A 120 12.18 -2.00 4.20
C ILE A 120 13.69 -2.29 4.16
N ALA A 121 14.44 -1.63 3.27
CA ALA A 121 15.89 -1.77 3.19
C ALA A 121 16.61 -1.18 4.41
N GLU A 122 15.97 -0.26 5.13
CA GLU A 122 16.51 0.41 6.31
C GLU A 122 16.27 -0.36 7.62
N PHE A 123 15.45 -1.44 7.59
CA PHE A 123 15.19 -2.23 8.78
C PHE A 123 16.43 -3.01 9.23
N LYS A 124 16.58 -3.19 10.54
CA LYS A 124 17.78 -3.81 11.16
C LYS A 124 18.13 -5.17 10.52
N ASP A 125 17.14 -6.04 10.32
CA ASP A 125 17.30 -7.37 9.73
C ASP A 125 16.63 -7.47 8.35
N SER A 126 16.79 -6.41 7.54
CA SER A 126 16.11 -6.21 6.25
C SER A 126 16.10 -7.47 5.35
N LYS A 127 17.23 -8.17 5.24
CA LYS A 127 17.32 -9.36 4.38
C LYS A 127 16.49 -10.53 4.90
N ALA A 128 16.43 -10.74 6.21
CA ALA A 128 15.59 -11.76 6.83
C ALA A 128 14.10 -11.41 6.68
N PHE A 129 13.77 -10.15 6.90
CA PHE A 129 12.43 -9.62 6.69
C PHE A 129 11.95 -9.79 5.24
N GLN A 130 12.75 -9.39 4.25
CA GLN A 130 12.46 -9.58 2.83
C GLN A 130 12.23 -11.05 2.46
N LYS A 131 13.05 -11.97 3.02
CA LYS A 131 12.87 -13.41 2.80
C LYS A 131 11.52 -13.89 3.32
N ARG A 132 11.12 -13.41 4.50
CA ARG A 132 9.83 -13.76 5.11
C ARG A 132 8.67 -13.23 4.28
N LEU A 133 8.69 -11.95 3.88
CA LEU A 133 7.67 -11.39 3.00
C LEU A 133 7.51 -12.25 1.73
N ARG A 134 8.62 -12.49 1.03
CA ARG A 134 8.58 -13.29 -0.19
C ARG A 134 8.05 -14.70 0.03
N SER A 135 8.49 -15.39 1.09
CA SER A 135 8.09 -16.77 1.35
C SER A 135 6.58 -16.91 1.57
N VAL A 136 5.94 -15.89 2.13
CA VAL A 136 4.50 -15.88 2.36
C VAL A 136 3.75 -15.40 1.11
N TRP A 137 4.13 -14.25 0.57
CA TRP A 137 3.39 -13.59 -0.51
C TRP A 137 3.37 -14.38 -1.82
N GLN A 138 4.47 -15.06 -2.17
CA GLN A 138 4.53 -15.87 -3.39
C GLN A 138 3.57 -17.08 -3.40
N LEU A 139 3.01 -17.46 -2.25
CA LEU A 139 2.08 -18.59 -2.11
C LEU A 139 0.62 -18.16 -2.15
N GLN A 140 0.34 -16.86 -2.08
CA GLN A 140 -1.00 -16.33 -2.10
C GLN A 140 -1.57 -16.36 -3.53
N LYS A 141 -2.86 -16.65 -3.65
CA LYS A 141 -3.54 -16.84 -4.95
C LYS A 141 -4.58 -15.77 -5.24
N SER A 142 -5.18 -15.22 -4.18
CA SER A 142 -6.24 -14.20 -4.26
C SER A 142 -5.72 -12.81 -3.87
N VAL A 143 -4.39 -12.65 -3.74
CA VAL A 143 -3.77 -11.37 -3.40
C VAL A 143 -2.69 -11.02 -4.40
N SER A 144 -2.75 -9.79 -4.91
CA SER A 144 -1.71 -9.19 -5.74
C SER A 144 -1.05 -8.03 -5.00
N TYR A 145 0.24 -7.84 -5.20
CA TYR A 145 1.01 -6.77 -4.57
C TYR A 145 1.46 -5.75 -5.60
N CYS A 146 1.18 -4.47 -5.32
CA CYS A 146 1.71 -3.33 -6.06
C CYS A 146 2.69 -2.58 -5.15
N LEU A 147 3.99 -2.75 -5.39
CA LEU A 147 5.06 -2.21 -4.56
C LEU A 147 5.69 -1.04 -5.29
N PHE A 148 5.64 0.15 -4.72
CA PHE A 148 6.16 1.34 -5.39
C PHE A 148 6.91 2.24 -4.41
N GLY A 149 7.70 3.16 -4.95
CA GLY A 149 8.50 4.08 -4.18
C GLY A 149 9.17 5.12 -5.05
N SER A 150 9.49 6.25 -4.45
CA SER A 150 10.07 7.41 -5.12
C SER A 150 11.59 7.27 -5.39
N LYS A 151 12.31 6.48 -4.59
CA LYS A 151 13.76 6.30 -4.67
C LYS A 151 14.12 5.17 -5.64
N LYS A 152 14.10 5.48 -6.95
CA LYS A 152 14.33 4.51 -8.03
C LYS A 152 15.53 3.59 -7.82
N HIS A 153 16.69 4.12 -7.38
CA HIS A 153 17.91 3.33 -7.18
C HIS A 153 17.75 2.28 -6.07
N LEU A 154 17.05 2.60 -4.99
CA LEU A 154 16.78 1.64 -3.90
C LEU A 154 15.75 0.58 -4.33
N MET A 155 14.72 0.96 -5.09
CA MET A 155 13.79 0.00 -5.66
C MET A 155 14.49 -0.97 -6.61
N ASN A 156 15.35 -0.46 -7.50
CA ASN A 156 16.15 -1.32 -8.38
C ASN A 156 17.06 -2.26 -7.59
N GLU A 157 17.70 -1.78 -6.52
CA GLU A 157 18.51 -2.64 -5.68
C GLU A 157 17.70 -3.81 -5.12
N LEU A 158 16.50 -3.56 -4.58
CA LEU A 158 15.63 -4.60 -4.02
C LEU A 158 15.22 -5.67 -5.06
N PHE A 159 14.87 -5.25 -6.28
CA PHE A 159 14.24 -6.14 -7.27
C PHE A 159 15.20 -6.70 -8.34
N GLU A 160 16.34 -6.05 -8.58
CA GLU A 160 17.28 -6.45 -9.63
C GLU A 160 18.57 -7.10 -9.09
N LYS A 161 18.89 -6.92 -7.79
CA LYS A 161 20.11 -7.49 -7.21
C LYS A 161 19.89 -8.97 -6.88
N LYS A 162 20.64 -9.85 -7.58
CA LYS A 162 20.54 -11.33 -7.47
C LYS A 162 20.69 -11.87 -6.04
N SER A 163 21.41 -11.14 -5.17
CA SER A 163 21.66 -11.56 -3.78
C SER A 163 20.53 -11.22 -2.81
N LEU A 164 19.52 -10.46 -3.27
CA LEU A 164 18.37 -10.04 -2.44
C LEU A 164 17.13 -10.89 -2.68
N PRO A 165 16.30 -11.06 -1.64
CA PRO A 165 15.14 -11.95 -1.71
C PRO A 165 14.11 -11.56 -2.77
N PHE A 166 13.92 -10.27 -3.06
CA PHE A 166 12.93 -9.82 -4.06
C PHE A 166 13.43 -9.87 -5.50
N TYR A 167 14.65 -10.39 -5.76
CA TYR A 167 15.13 -10.55 -7.10
C TYR A 167 14.12 -11.29 -8.00
N LYS A 168 13.67 -10.62 -9.06
CA LYS A 168 12.65 -11.15 -10.01
C LYS A 168 11.37 -11.65 -9.33
N PHE A 169 10.93 -10.96 -8.29
CA PHE A 169 9.68 -11.32 -7.59
C PHE A 169 8.43 -10.92 -8.37
N GLY A 170 8.52 -9.91 -9.21
CA GLY A 170 7.42 -9.42 -10.05
C GLY A 170 7.93 -8.62 -11.23
N ASP A 171 7.02 -8.11 -12.02
CA ASP A 171 7.32 -7.24 -13.15
C ASP A 171 7.62 -5.82 -12.67
N THR A 172 8.64 -5.20 -13.26
CA THR A 172 9.06 -3.83 -12.93
C THR A 172 8.53 -2.86 -13.96
N VAL A 173 7.79 -1.85 -13.52
CA VAL A 173 7.28 -0.76 -14.37
C VAL A 173 7.99 0.53 -13.99
N TYR A 174 8.65 1.15 -14.95
CA TYR A 174 9.26 2.46 -14.79
C TYR A 174 8.34 3.55 -15.32
N LEU A 175 8.02 4.51 -14.46
CA LEU A 175 7.22 5.64 -14.86
C LEU A 175 8.11 6.77 -15.33
N PRO A 176 7.89 7.30 -16.53
CA PRO A 176 8.56 8.50 -16.99
C PRO A 176 8.12 9.71 -16.17
N LYS A 177 8.87 10.80 -16.27
CA LYS A 177 8.39 12.09 -15.79
C LYS A 177 7.14 12.49 -16.57
N ILE A 178 6.20 13.12 -15.88
CA ILE A 178 5.01 13.71 -16.53
C ILE A 178 5.47 14.76 -17.55
N GLY A 179 4.92 14.69 -18.75
CA GLY A 179 5.23 15.65 -19.83
C GLY A 179 4.90 17.09 -19.45
N THR A 180 5.67 18.04 -20.01
CA THR A 180 5.39 19.46 -19.76
C THR A 180 4.00 19.86 -20.25
N GLU A 181 3.53 19.27 -21.35
CA GLU A 181 2.19 19.54 -21.92
C GLU A 181 1.09 19.09 -20.96
N ASP A 182 1.19 17.87 -20.41
CA ASP A 182 0.24 17.36 -19.42
C ASP A 182 0.18 18.24 -18.17
N TRP A 183 1.34 18.76 -17.74
CA TRP A 183 1.42 19.70 -16.62
C TRP A 183 0.76 21.03 -16.93
N VAL A 184 0.96 21.58 -18.14
CA VAL A 184 0.35 22.84 -18.58
C VAL A 184 -1.16 22.70 -18.57
N ASP A 185 -1.71 21.66 -19.16
CA ASP A 185 -3.14 21.40 -19.20
C ASP A 185 -3.73 21.26 -17.80
N TYR A 186 -3.05 20.51 -16.93
CA TYR A 186 -3.47 20.37 -15.54
C TYR A 186 -3.48 21.71 -14.78
N ILE A 187 -2.42 22.51 -14.91
CA ILE A 187 -2.33 23.83 -14.24
C ILE A 187 -3.42 24.75 -14.74
N CYS A 188 -3.61 24.87 -16.05
CA CYS A 188 -4.66 25.70 -16.65
C CYS A 188 -6.05 25.29 -16.13
N GLY A 189 -6.37 24.00 -16.16
CA GLY A 189 -7.65 23.50 -15.66
C GLY A 189 -7.85 23.75 -14.16
N ARG A 190 -6.79 23.67 -13.34
CA ARG A 190 -6.88 24.00 -11.90
C ARG A 190 -7.14 25.49 -11.65
N PHE A 191 -6.56 26.37 -12.44
CA PHE A 191 -6.84 27.79 -12.36
C PHE A 191 -8.28 28.10 -12.76
N GLU A 192 -8.74 27.53 -13.87
CA GLU A 192 -10.14 27.72 -14.35
C GLU A 192 -11.15 27.22 -13.30
N ALA A 193 -10.90 26.07 -12.66
CA ALA A 193 -11.76 25.54 -11.60
C ALA A 193 -11.90 26.48 -10.38
N THR A 194 -10.97 27.43 -10.21
CA THR A 194 -11.03 28.48 -9.17
C THR A 194 -11.53 29.84 -9.66
N GLY A 195 -12.05 29.88 -10.89
CA GLY A 195 -12.49 31.13 -11.53
C GLY A 195 -11.33 32.08 -11.94
N LYS A 196 -10.10 31.58 -12.00
CA LYS A 196 -8.89 32.30 -12.41
C LYS A 196 -8.41 31.78 -13.76
N HIS A 197 -7.64 32.62 -14.46
CA HIS A 197 -7.04 32.27 -15.74
C HIS A 197 -5.51 32.38 -15.67
N ILE A 198 -4.82 31.45 -16.28
CA ILE A 198 -3.37 31.46 -16.49
C ILE A 198 -3.10 31.12 -17.96
N SER A 199 -2.15 31.80 -18.59
CA SER A 199 -1.77 31.47 -19.96
C SER A 199 -0.93 30.16 -19.99
N ALA A 200 -1.08 29.38 -21.06
CA ALA A 200 -0.27 28.15 -21.26
C ALA A 200 1.24 28.44 -21.25
N GLU A 201 1.66 29.62 -21.76
CA GLU A 201 3.05 30.07 -21.73
C GLU A 201 3.57 30.23 -20.29
N LEU A 202 2.77 30.88 -19.42
CA LEU A 202 3.14 31.08 -18.02
C LEU A 202 3.11 29.74 -17.24
N ALA A 203 2.11 28.89 -17.49
CA ALA A 203 2.04 27.55 -16.93
C ALA A 203 3.28 26.74 -17.36
N GLY A 204 3.70 26.80 -18.62
CA GLY A 204 4.90 26.14 -19.11
C GLY A 204 6.20 26.67 -18.48
N LYS A 205 6.27 27.95 -18.10
CA LYS A 205 7.41 28.49 -17.33
C LYS A 205 7.47 27.91 -15.92
N ILE A 206 6.31 27.77 -15.26
CA ILE A 206 6.20 27.15 -13.92
C ILE A 206 6.69 25.69 -13.95
N CYS A 207 6.34 24.94 -15.00
CA CYS A 207 6.77 23.53 -15.13
C CYS A 207 8.28 23.33 -15.30
N ARG A 208 9.00 24.37 -15.77
CA ARG A 208 10.44 24.31 -16.04
C ARG A 208 11.30 24.92 -14.92
N ALA A 209 10.70 25.55 -13.94
CA ALA A 209 11.37 26.14 -12.78
C ALA A 209 11.62 25.10 -11.70
#